data_87223ae8652b6b947410dfe70295c581
#
_entry.id   87223ae8652b6b947410dfe70295c581
#
_cell.length_a   1.000
_cell.length_b   1.000
_cell.length_c   1.000
_cell.angle_alpha   90.00
_cell.angle_beta   90.00
_cell.angle_gamma   90.00
#
_symmetry.space_group_name_H-M   'P 1'
#
loop_
_entity.id
_entity.type
_entity.pdbx_description
1 polymer ?
#
loop_
_entity_poly.entity_id
_entity_poly.type
_entity_poly.pdbx_seq_one_letter_code
_entity_poly.pdbx_strand_id
1 'polypeptide(L)'
;EPAPAPAASDATAVNTAAAIETVLEGLARDEKLSEEDEEQFEKIPETMLAVPLLRHQRRAVSWMRRREAVGSSPRGGMLADDQGLGKTFSAIALIAANPPPPRRRGNDASVANGGKKPAGGTLVVCPTSVLRQWQRELESKVSKSANMRVLVHHGVGRAKLAAELAAYDVVLTTFAVVGLEVASPPVAPAGAPRDGADASADGLAAPCDAAAPSGGAIGGVEWFRVVLDEAQSVKNARSQVAAAVSAVAAKCRWCLSGTPLQNNVDDLFSYFRFLRYEPYGDAASFRALIKEPIRVDPAAGFRRLQAILRAVMLRRTKQSRINGAPIVRLPPRIVVHSKRAFLPAEQKAYARLQAEYRGKMEEYAAAGTVSSNYVNLLHMLLRLRQACNHPSLVGGSAARAAEARPGADGTAKPSAGRSG
;
A
#
# COMPACT_ATOMS: atom_id res chain seq x y z
N GLU A 1 25.88 4.78 41.18
CA GLU A 1 26.23 4.77 39.74
C GLU A 1 25.02 5.25 38.91
N PRO A 2 25.21 6.21 37.99
CA PRO A 2 24.14 6.67 37.16
C PRO A 2 23.79 5.63 36.09
N ALA A 3 22.47 5.43 35.83
CA ALA A 3 21.96 4.54 34.81
C ALA A 3 22.57 4.86 33.43
N PRO A 4 22.87 3.86 32.59
CA PRO A 4 23.42 4.10 31.28
C PRO A 4 22.42 4.86 30.39
N ALA A 5 22.93 5.90 29.72
CA ALA A 5 22.18 6.70 28.78
C ALA A 5 21.59 5.82 27.65
N PRO A 6 20.37 6.11 27.14
CA PRO A 6 19.80 5.35 26.05
C PRO A 6 20.70 5.37 24.82
N ALA A 7 20.83 4.23 24.17
CA ALA A 7 21.72 4.04 23.04
C ALA A 7 21.38 5.02 21.91
N ALA A 8 22.40 5.60 21.29
CA ALA A 8 22.30 6.63 20.23
C ALA A 8 21.42 6.23 19.02
N SER A 9 21.09 4.95 18.85
CA SER A 9 20.19 4.44 17.81
C SER A 9 18.74 4.88 17.97
N ASP A 10 18.22 4.98 19.21
CA ASP A 10 16.82 5.31 19.45
C ASP A 10 16.53 6.81 19.26
N ALA A 11 17.48 7.66 19.68
CA ALA A 11 17.37 9.11 19.48
C ALA A 11 17.40 9.50 17.99
N THR A 12 18.18 8.78 17.18
CA THR A 12 18.25 9.00 15.71
C THR A 12 16.98 8.56 15.01
N ALA A 13 16.38 7.44 15.42
CA ALA A 13 15.13 6.94 14.86
C ALA A 13 13.94 7.87 15.18
N VAL A 14 13.85 8.38 16.39
CA VAL A 14 12.80 9.33 16.81
C VAL A 14 12.92 10.65 16.03
N ASN A 15 14.15 11.17 15.83
CA ASN A 15 14.38 12.39 15.04
C ASN A 15 13.98 12.18 13.56
N THR A 16 14.22 11.01 13.00
CA THR A 16 13.88 10.71 11.60
C THR A 16 12.37 10.65 11.38
N ALA A 17 11.61 10.05 12.32
CA ALA A 17 10.16 9.97 12.23
C ALA A 17 9.51 11.37 12.28
N ALA A 18 9.91 12.23 13.23
CA ALA A 18 9.43 13.61 13.32
C ALA A 18 9.76 14.45 12.07
N ALA A 19 10.97 14.26 11.50
CA ALA A 19 11.37 14.94 10.28
C ALA A 19 10.56 14.46 9.06
N ILE A 20 10.24 13.18 8.98
CA ILE A 20 9.35 12.62 7.94
C ILE A 20 7.94 13.23 8.05
N GLU A 21 7.40 13.32 9.26
CA GLU A 21 6.08 13.94 9.51
C GLU A 21 6.07 15.40 9.06
N THR A 22 7.08 16.18 9.41
CA THR A 22 7.25 17.57 8.94
C THR A 22 7.30 17.68 7.41
N VAL A 23 7.98 16.75 6.72
CA VAL A 23 7.99 16.69 5.25
C VAL A 23 6.59 16.45 4.70
N LEU A 24 5.86 15.48 5.27
CA LEU A 24 4.51 15.13 4.83
C LEU A 24 3.49 16.26 5.10
N GLU A 25 3.59 16.93 6.24
CA GLU A 25 2.77 18.11 6.56
C GLU A 25 3.06 19.27 5.60
N GLY A 26 4.32 19.52 5.30
CA GLY A 26 4.71 20.55 4.33
C GLY A 26 4.28 20.25 2.89
N LEU A 27 4.00 18.98 2.54
CA LEU A 27 3.39 18.59 1.27
C LEU A 27 1.87 18.84 1.25
N ALA A 28 1.21 18.78 2.40
CA ALA A 28 -0.24 18.90 2.56
C ALA A 28 -0.72 20.35 2.73
N ARG A 29 0.02 21.33 2.23
CA ARG A 29 -0.33 22.76 2.34
C ARG A 29 -1.63 23.08 1.63
N ASP A 30 -2.30 24.13 2.13
CA ASP A 30 -3.49 24.69 1.50
C ASP A 30 -3.16 25.13 0.06
N GLU A 31 -4.06 24.82 -0.84
CA GLU A 31 -3.89 25.12 -2.26
C GLU A 31 -4.62 26.41 -2.63
N LYS A 32 -3.90 27.32 -3.26
CA LYS A 32 -4.48 28.45 -3.98
C LYS A 32 -4.57 28.05 -5.45
N LEU A 33 -5.77 28.08 -6.01
CA LEU A 33 -6.03 27.79 -7.41
C LEU A 33 -6.27 29.10 -8.15
N SER A 34 -5.70 29.21 -9.34
CA SER A 34 -6.07 30.26 -10.28
C SER A 34 -7.42 29.93 -10.95
N GLU A 35 -8.08 30.93 -11.53
CA GLU A 35 -9.30 30.72 -12.33
C GLU A 35 -9.03 29.78 -13.52
N GLU A 36 -7.86 29.86 -14.15
CA GLU A 36 -7.42 28.97 -15.23
C GLU A 36 -7.29 27.51 -14.78
N ASP A 37 -6.85 27.27 -13.55
CA ASP A 37 -6.81 25.92 -12.99
C ASP A 37 -8.24 25.38 -12.79
N GLU A 38 -9.19 26.21 -12.36
CA GLU A 38 -10.59 25.80 -12.16
C GLU A 38 -11.28 25.48 -13.47
N GLU A 39 -11.09 26.26 -14.52
CA GLU A 39 -11.61 25.98 -15.87
C GLU A 39 -11.09 24.66 -16.45
N GLN A 40 -9.85 24.28 -16.15
CA GLN A 40 -9.31 22.99 -16.57
C GLN A 40 -9.98 21.80 -15.87
N PHE A 41 -10.60 22.01 -14.70
CA PHE A 41 -11.33 20.94 -13.98
C PHE A 41 -12.69 20.67 -14.62
N GLU A 42 -13.31 21.65 -15.26
CA GLU A 42 -14.60 21.49 -15.93
C GLU A 42 -14.51 20.66 -17.22
N LYS A 43 -13.31 20.49 -17.78
CA LYS A 43 -13.06 19.70 -19.00
C LYS A 43 -13.00 18.18 -18.78
N ILE A 44 -13.28 17.68 -17.57
CA ILE A 44 -13.45 16.25 -17.33
C ILE A 44 -14.86 15.86 -17.78
N PRO A 45 -15.01 14.92 -18.73
CA PRO A 45 -16.33 14.50 -19.18
C PRO A 45 -17.12 13.84 -18.05
N GLU A 46 -17.99 14.60 -17.39
CA GLU A 46 -18.87 14.07 -16.32
C GLU A 46 -19.82 13.00 -16.85
N THR A 47 -20.10 12.99 -18.16
CA THR A 47 -20.94 11.99 -18.83
C THR A 47 -20.40 10.56 -18.72
N MET A 48 -19.12 10.37 -18.43
CA MET A 48 -18.53 9.04 -18.23
C MET A 48 -18.65 8.52 -16.79
N LEU A 49 -19.10 9.37 -15.87
CA LEU A 49 -19.26 9.02 -14.46
C LEU A 49 -20.74 9.05 -14.07
N ALA A 50 -21.18 8.06 -13.31
CA ALA A 50 -22.53 8.00 -12.75
C ALA A 50 -22.72 8.90 -11.51
N VAL A 51 -21.61 9.36 -10.91
CA VAL A 51 -21.58 10.20 -9.70
C VAL A 51 -20.64 11.37 -9.94
N PRO A 52 -21.01 12.61 -9.56
CA PRO A 52 -20.15 13.77 -9.72
C PRO A 52 -18.94 13.70 -8.79
N LEU A 53 -17.81 14.21 -9.26
CA LEU A 53 -16.60 14.34 -8.48
C LEU A 53 -16.69 15.53 -7.52
N LEU A 54 -16.17 15.35 -6.30
CA LEU A 54 -15.93 16.44 -5.38
C LEU A 54 -14.80 17.35 -5.91
N ARG A 55 -14.79 18.64 -5.51
CA ARG A 55 -13.82 19.64 -5.99
C ARG A 55 -12.37 19.14 -5.89
N HIS A 56 -11.98 18.59 -4.76
CA HIS A 56 -10.63 18.05 -4.58
C HIS A 56 -10.35 16.83 -5.48
N GLN A 57 -11.35 15.99 -5.77
CA GLN A 57 -11.21 14.85 -6.68
C GLN A 57 -11.04 15.32 -8.13
N ARG A 58 -11.81 16.30 -8.59
CA ARG A 58 -11.63 16.92 -9.92
C ARG A 58 -10.19 17.41 -10.09
N ARG A 59 -9.67 18.12 -9.09
CA ARG A 59 -8.28 18.57 -9.09
C ARG A 59 -7.28 17.40 -9.14
N ALA A 60 -7.51 16.34 -8.37
CA ALA A 60 -6.64 15.17 -8.43
C ALA A 60 -6.62 14.58 -9.85
N VAL A 61 -7.79 14.41 -10.47
CA VAL A 61 -7.90 13.86 -11.83
C VAL A 61 -7.23 14.78 -12.85
N SER A 62 -7.41 16.09 -12.76
CA SER A 62 -6.74 17.05 -13.64
C SER A 62 -5.21 16.98 -13.50
N TRP A 63 -4.70 16.96 -12.26
CA TRP A 63 -3.28 16.78 -12.00
C TRP A 63 -2.77 15.44 -12.56
N MET A 64 -3.49 14.33 -12.32
CA MET A 64 -3.12 13.03 -12.83
C MET A 64 -3.09 12.99 -14.36
N ARG A 65 -4.06 13.62 -15.05
CA ARG A 65 -4.06 13.71 -16.53
C ARG A 65 -2.84 14.45 -17.04
N ARG A 66 -2.48 15.58 -16.43
CA ARG A 66 -1.25 16.34 -16.81
C ARG A 66 -0.01 15.47 -16.63
N ARG A 67 0.05 14.67 -15.56
CA ARG A 67 1.17 13.75 -15.31
C ARG A 67 1.24 12.57 -16.29
N GLU A 68 0.13 12.20 -16.94
CA GLU A 68 0.12 11.19 -18.01
C GLU A 68 0.43 11.76 -19.41
N ALA A 69 0.51 13.06 -19.55
CA ALA A 69 0.80 13.68 -20.84
C ALA A 69 2.16 13.24 -21.41
N VAL A 70 2.26 13.22 -22.74
CA VAL A 70 3.53 12.93 -23.42
C VAL A 70 4.55 14.00 -23.05
N GLY A 71 5.77 13.59 -22.71
CA GLY A 71 6.84 14.51 -22.24
C GLY A 71 6.92 14.65 -20.72
N SER A 72 5.93 14.19 -19.95
CA SER A 72 6.06 14.11 -18.48
C SER A 72 7.05 13.03 -18.05
N SER A 73 7.91 13.35 -17.07
CA SER A 73 8.83 12.38 -16.44
C SER A 73 8.72 12.49 -14.92
N PRO A 74 8.36 11.38 -14.23
CA PRO A 74 7.79 10.14 -14.76
C PRO A 74 6.36 10.36 -15.30
N ARG A 75 5.89 9.49 -16.20
CA ARG A 75 4.48 9.49 -16.62
C ARG A 75 3.62 8.81 -15.57
N GLY A 76 3.08 9.61 -14.66
CA GLY A 76 2.36 9.17 -13.48
C GLY A 76 2.84 9.84 -12.21
N GLY A 77 2.63 9.22 -11.06
CA GLY A 77 2.99 9.79 -9.76
C GLY A 77 2.34 9.07 -8.58
N MET A 78 2.28 9.78 -7.45
CA MET A 78 1.72 9.29 -6.20
C MET A 78 0.53 10.13 -5.78
N LEU A 79 -0.67 9.53 -5.71
CA LEU A 79 -1.82 10.14 -5.06
C LEU A 79 -1.82 9.71 -3.59
N ALA A 80 -1.36 10.62 -2.72
CA ALA A 80 -1.08 10.36 -1.32
C ALA A 80 -2.07 11.08 -0.37
N ASP A 81 -3.29 11.33 -0.83
CA ASP A 81 -4.38 11.89 -0.03
C ASP A 81 -4.70 11.03 1.19
N ASP A 82 -5.15 11.63 2.28
CA ASP A 82 -5.60 10.91 3.47
C ASP A 82 -6.65 9.86 3.15
N GLN A 83 -6.75 8.85 4.01
CA GLN A 83 -7.80 7.83 3.90
C GLN A 83 -9.19 8.48 4.01
N GLY A 84 -10.11 8.05 3.13
CA GLY A 84 -11.48 8.57 3.06
C GLY A 84 -11.66 9.78 2.14
N LEU A 85 -10.62 10.33 1.51
CA LEU A 85 -10.74 11.40 0.50
C LEU A 85 -11.09 10.88 -0.91
N GLY A 86 -11.28 9.57 -1.07
CA GLY A 86 -11.75 8.97 -2.32
C GLY A 86 -10.68 8.79 -3.39
N LYS A 87 -9.47 8.37 -3.01
CA LYS A 87 -8.37 8.04 -3.95
C LYS A 87 -8.79 7.05 -5.03
N THR A 88 -9.49 5.97 -4.63
CA THR A 88 -10.02 4.96 -5.55
C THR A 88 -10.93 5.60 -6.60
N PHE A 89 -11.86 6.46 -6.19
CA PHE A 89 -12.78 7.14 -7.12
C PHE A 89 -12.04 8.13 -8.03
N SER A 90 -11.04 8.85 -7.53
CA SER A 90 -10.19 9.70 -8.37
C SER A 90 -9.42 8.90 -9.43
N ALA A 91 -8.93 7.70 -9.08
CA ALA A 91 -8.27 6.82 -10.03
C ALA A 91 -9.24 6.24 -11.07
N ILE A 92 -10.46 5.85 -10.67
CA ILE A 92 -11.53 5.42 -11.58
C ILE A 92 -11.90 6.55 -12.54
N ALA A 93 -12.04 7.77 -12.04
CA ALA A 93 -12.33 8.93 -12.86
C ALA A 93 -11.21 9.24 -13.87
N LEU A 94 -9.94 9.08 -13.47
CA LEU A 94 -8.81 9.17 -14.39
C LEU A 94 -8.89 8.10 -15.49
N ILE A 95 -9.21 6.86 -15.14
CA ILE A 95 -9.34 5.75 -16.10
C ILE A 95 -10.41 6.07 -17.14
N ALA A 96 -11.55 6.58 -16.69
CA ALA A 96 -12.66 6.97 -17.56
C ALA A 96 -12.34 8.20 -18.41
N ALA A 97 -11.70 9.23 -17.83
CA ALA A 97 -11.42 10.50 -18.50
C ALA A 97 -10.20 10.47 -19.43
N ASN A 98 -9.30 9.51 -19.26
CA ASN A 98 -8.09 9.36 -20.08
C ASN A 98 -7.89 7.90 -20.50
N PRO A 99 -8.77 7.36 -21.38
CA PRO A 99 -8.64 6.00 -21.87
C PRO A 99 -7.38 5.84 -22.71
N PRO A 100 -6.88 4.59 -22.88
CA PRO A 100 -5.79 4.33 -23.83
C PRO A 100 -6.17 4.77 -25.24
N PRO A 101 -5.21 5.16 -26.07
CA PRO A 101 -5.48 5.48 -27.48
C PRO A 101 -6.26 4.35 -28.14
N PRO A 102 -7.19 4.66 -29.06
CA PRO A 102 -8.00 3.64 -29.73
C PRO A 102 -7.09 2.62 -30.40
N ARG A 103 -7.34 1.36 -30.16
CA ARG A 103 -6.64 0.26 -30.81
C ARG A 103 -6.93 0.35 -32.30
N ARG A 104 -5.91 0.35 -33.15
CA ARG A 104 -6.13 0.23 -34.58
C ARG A 104 -6.86 -1.10 -34.83
N ARG A 105 -8.12 -1.01 -35.26
CA ARG A 105 -8.91 -2.13 -35.75
C ARG A 105 -8.33 -2.56 -37.10
N GLY A 106 -7.23 -3.25 -37.10
CA GLY A 106 -6.63 -3.82 -38.27
C GLY A 106 -5.91 -5.07 -37.84
N ASN A 107 -6.41 -6.20 -38.27
CA ASN A 107 -5.79 -7.54 -38.35
C ASN A 107 -4.49 -7.85 -37.52
N ASP A 108 -4.36 -7.32 -36.31
CA ASP A 108 -3.27 -7.70 -35.38
C ASP A 108 -3.55 -9.07 -34.71
N ALA A 109 -4.33 -9.93 -35.36
CA ALA A 109 -4.28 -11.39 -35.14
C ALA A 109 -2.96 -12.00 -35.60
N SER A 110 -2.07 -11.23 -36.25
CA SER A 110 -0.71 -11.62 -36.59
C SER A 110 0.26 -11.45 -35.39
N VAL A 111 -0.04 -12.07 -34.26
CA VAL A 111 0.91 -12.26 -33.15
C VAL A 111 2.00 -13.30 -33.53
N ALA A 112 2.12 -13.66 -34.78
CA ALA A 112 3.07 -14.65 -35.22
C ALA A 112 4.41 -14.09 -35.73
N ASN A 113 4.55 -12.76 -35.90
CA ASN A 113 5.81 -12.21 -36.42
C ASN A 113 6.27 -10.98 -35.63
N GLY A 114 7.27 -11.16 -34.77
CA GLY A 114 8.07 -10.07 -34.24
C GLY A 114 8.10 -9.85 -32.72
N GLY A 115 7.56 -10.73 -31.88
CA GLY A 115 7.78 -10.70 -30.42
C GLY A 115 7.17 -9.51 -29.66
N LYS A 116 6.31 -8.66 -30.29
CA LYS A 116 5.71 -7.49 -29.68
C LYS A 116 4.53 -7.88 -28.79
N LYS A 117 4.55 -7.40 -27.53
CA LYS A 117 3.48 -7.64 -26.57
C LYS A 117 2.17 -6.97 -27.00
N PRO A 118 0.98 -7.60 -26.77
CA PRO A 118 -0.30 -6.96 -27.04
C PRO A 118 -0.50 -5.74 -26.12
N ALA A 119 -1.05 -4.66 -26.68
CA ALA A 119 -1.34 -3.45 -25.94
C ALA A 119 -2.57 -3.66 -25.02
N GLY A 120 -2.43 -3.42 -23.73
CA GLY A 120 -3.48 -3.53 -22.72
C GLY A 120 -4.06 -2.18 -22.28
N GLY A 121 -5.17 -2.25 -21.52
CA GLY A 121 -5.80 -1.11 -20.87
C GLY A 121 -5.09 -0.73 -19.56
N THR A 122 -5.84 -0.62 -18.48
CA THR A 122 -5.34 -0.33 -17.13
C THR A 122 -5.28 -1.60 -16.29
N LEU A 123 -4.11 -1.88 -15.71
CA LEU A 123 -3.94 -2.90 -14.68
C LEU A 123 -4.05 -2.23 -13.30
N VAL A 124 -4.97 -2.67 -12.46
CA VAL A 124 -5.08 -2.26 -11.06
C VAL A 124 -4.59 -3.41 -10.18
N VAL A 125 -3.57 -3.14 -9.39
CA VAL A 125 -2.98 -4.09 -8.44
C VAL A 125 -3.32 -3.63 -7.02
N CYS A 126 -4.05 -4.45 -6.27
CA CYS A 126 -4.52 -4.09 -4.94
C CYS A 126 -4.47 -5.28 -3.97
N PRO A 127 -4.57 -5.05 -2.64
CA PRO A 127 -4.78 -6.13 -1.68
C PRO A 127 -6.06 -6.91 -1.96
N THR A 128 -6.05 -8.20 -1.65
CA THR A 128 -7.23 -9.08 -1.86
C THR A 128 -8.48 -8.55 -1.15
N SER A 129 -8.32 -7.93 0.01
CA SER A 129 -9.43 -7.38 0.81
C SER A 129 -10.22 -6.27 0.10
N VAL A 130 -9.57 -5.49 -0.77
CA VAL A 130 -10.20 -4.36 -1.49
C VAL A 130 -10.55 -4.67 -2.95
N LEU A 131 -10.19 -5.86 -3.45
CA LEU A 131 -10.42 -6.26 -4.84
C LEU A 131 -11.91 -6.18 -5.22
N ARG A 132 -12.79 -6.71 -4.35
CA ARG A 132 -14.25 -6.65 -4.55
C ARG A 132 -14.81 -5.23 -4.42
N GLN A 133 -14.18 -4.39 -3.62
CA GLN A 133 -14.55 -2.99 -3.51
C GLN A 133 -14.26 -2.27 -4.83
N TRP A 134 -13.08 -2.44 -5.42
CA TRP A 134 -12.73 -1.88 -6.72
C TRP A 134 -13.73 -2.27 -7.81
N GLN A 135 -14.11 -3.55 -7.87
CA GLN A 135 -15.11 -4.02 -8.81
C GLN A 135 -16.43 -3.28 -8.64
N ARG A 136 -16.98 -3.24 -7.42
CA ARG A 136 -18.25 -2.55 -7.13
C ARG A 136 -18.18 -1.04 -7.42
N GLU A 137 -17.07 -0.41 -7.12
CA GLU A 137 -16.88 1.02 -7.39
C GLU A 137 -16.83 1.32 -8.88
N LEU A 138 -16.18 0.50 -9.69
CA LEU A 138 -16.22 0.61 -11.15
C LEU A 138 -17.63 0.42 -11.70
N GLU A 139 -18.33 -0.62 -11.26
CA GLU A 139 -19.70 -0.93 -11.71
C GLU A 139 -20.71 0.18 -11.32
N SER A 140 -20.56 0.81 -10.15
CA SER A 140 -21.52 1.79 -9.63
C SER A 140 -21.20 3.24 -10.01
N LYS A 141 -19.94 3.58 -10.24
CA LYS A 141 -19.49 4.97 -10.44
C LYS A 141 -19.14 5.32 -11.88
N VAL A 142 -18.90 4.32 -12.73
CA VAL A 142 -18.74 4.54 -14.16
C VAL A 142 -20.09 4.46 -14.84
N SER A 143 -20.38 5.41 -15.73
CA SER A 143 -21.62 5.42 -16.49
C SER A 143 -21.70 4.20 -17.43
N LYS A 144 -22.88 3.61 -17.56
CA LYS A 144 -23.12 2.50 -18.51
C LYS A 144 -22.79 2.87 -19.94
N SER A 145 -22.94 4.15 -20.30
CA SER A 145 -22.60 4.66 -21.64
C SER A 145 -21.11 4.57 -21.97
N ALA A 146 -20.22 4.52 -20.95
CA ALA A 146 -18.78 4.34 -21.14
C ALA A 146 -18.41 2.92 -21.62
N ASN A 147 -19.33 1.95 -21.54
CA ASN A 147 -19.16 0.56 -21.97
C ASN A 147 -17.81 -0.05 -21.58
N MET A 148 -17.34 0.23 -20.35
CA MET A 148 -16.03 -0.19 -19.84
C MET A 148 -16.03 -1.67 -19.48
N ARG A 149 -15.15 -2.44 -20.11
CA ARG A 149 -15.00 -3.87 -19.87
C ARG A 149 -14.00 -4.10 -18.73
N VAL A 150 -14.48 -4.69 -17.64
CA VAL A 150 -13.69 -4.95 -16.43
C VAL A 150 -13.53 -6.46 -16.24
N LEU A 151 -12.31 -6.91 -15.97
CA LEU A 151 -11.97 -8.29 -15.61
C LEU A 151 -11.36 -8.38 -14.23
N VAL A 152 -11.83 -9.31 -13.40
CA VAL A 152 -11.16 -9.69 -12.14
C VAL A 152 -10.25 -10.89 -12.42
N HIS A 153 -8.94 -10.64 -12.44
CA HIS A 153 -7.90 -11.65 -12.67
C HIS A 153 -7.36 -12.15 -11.32
N HIS A 154 -8.13 -13.03 -10.68
CA HIS A 154 -7.81 -13.59 -9.36
C HIS A 154 -8.45 -14.98 -9.17
N GLY A 155 -7.81 -15.84 -8.37
CA GLY A 155 -8.34 -17.15 -8.02
C GLY A 155 -8.05 -18.23 -9.07
N VAL A 156 -8.85 -19.32 -9.03
CA VAL A 156 -8.79 -20.42 -9.99
C VAL A 156 -9.53 -20.01 -11.27
N GLY A 157 -8.99 -20.31 -12.43
CA GLY A 157 -9.61 -19.95 -13.73
C GLY A 157 -9.19 -18.59 -14.27
N ARG A 158 -8.07 -18.04 -13.78
CA ARG A 158 -7.46 -16.83 -14.37
C ARG A 158 -7.14 -17.03 -15.85
N ALA A 159 -7.22 -15.94 -16.62
CA ALA A 159 -6.78 -15.92 -18.02
C ALA A 159 -5.33 -16.40 -18.14
N LYS A 160 -5.06 -17.25 -19.10
CA LYS A 160 -3.72 -17.82 -19.33
C LYS A 160 -2.95 -17.08 -20.42
N LEU A 161 -3.64 -16.36 -21.28
CA LEU A 161 -3.07 -15.67 -22.43
C LEU A 161 -3.07 -14.16 -22.22
N ALA A 162 -1.97 -13.52 -22.58
CA ALA A 162 -1.84 -12.06 -22.54
C ALA A 162 -2.89 -11.36 -23.44
N ALA A 163 -3.25 -11.95 -24.56
CA ALA A 163 -4.26 -11.42 -25.47
C ALA A 163 -5.66 -11.33 -24.83
N GLU A 164 -6.01 -12.28 -23.96
CA GLU A 164 -7.28 -12.25 -23.22
C GLU A 164 -7.31 -11.04 -22.27
N LEU A 165 -6.23 -10.82 -21.50
CA LEU A 165 -6.13 -9.65 -20.60
C LEU A 165 -6.14 -8.34 -21.38
N ALA A 166 -5.42 -8.30 -22.49
CA ALA A 166 -5.36 -7.12 -23.33
C ALA A 166 -6.73 -6.73 -23.92
N ALA A 167 -7.71 -7.64 -23.98
CA ALA A 167 -9.05 -7.34 -24.49
C ALA A 167 -9.87 -6.45 -23.56
N TYR A 168 -9.52 -6.31 -22.29
CA TYR A 168 -10.27 -5.54 -21.30
C TYR A 168 -9.72 -4.12 -21.14
N ASP A 169 -10.60 -3.19 -20.74
CA ASP A 169 -10.23 -1.81 -20.47
C ASP A 169 -9.60 -1.67 -19.09
N VAL A 170 -10.10 -2.46 -18.12
CA VAL A 170 -9.55 -2.55 -16.76
C VAL A 170 -9.41 -4.00 -16.34
N VAL A 171 -8.23 -4.36 -15.85
CA VAL A 171 -7.97 -5.66 -15.22
C VAL A 171 -7.62 -5.43 -13.76
N LEU A 172 -8.38 -6.04 -12.86
CA LEU A 172 -8.19 -5.99 -11.41
C LEU A 172 -7.44 -7.25 -10.97
N THR A 173 -6.35 -7.09 -10.24
CA THR A 173 -5.56 -8.22 -9.72
C THR A 173 -4.95 -7.91 -8.37
N THR A 174 -4.22 -8.87 -7.80
CA THR A 174 -3.58 -8.72 -6.50
C THR A 174 -2.06 -8.75 -6.61
N PHE A 175 -1.38 -8.17 -5.61
CA PHE A 175 0.09 -8.21 -5.53
C PHE A 175 0.66 -9.63 -5.60
N ALA A 176 -0.02 -10.60 -4.95
CA ALA A 176 0.40 -12.00 -4.98
C ALA A 176 0.34 -12.60 -6.39
N VAL A 177 -0.72 -12.31 -7.16
CA VAL A 177 -0.85 -12.79 -8.54
C VAL A 177 0.22 -12.18 -9.44
N VAL A 178 0.50 -10.87 -9.30
CA VAL A 178 1.59 -10.23 -10.05
C VAL A 178 2.94 -10.88 -9.70
N GLY A 179 3.20 -11.17 -8.43
CA GLY A 179 4.42 -11.85 -8.00
C GLY A 179 4.59 -13.25 -8.56
N LEU A 180 3.48 -13.93 -8.90
CA LEU A 180 3.50 -15.26 -9.53
C LEU A 180 3.62 -15.22 -11.05
N GLU A 181 3.03 -14.22 -11.71
CA GLU A 181 2.88 -14.17 -13.16
C GLU A 181 3.89 -13.25 -13.86
N VAL A 182 4.66 -12.47 -13.10
CA VAL A 182 5.71 -11.63 -13.67
C VAL A 182 7.06 -12.15 -13.21
N ALA A 183 7.86 -12.66 -14.16
CA ALA A 183 9.23 -13.08 -13.85
C ALA A 183 10.03 -11.86 -13.38
N SER A 184 10.56 -11.94 -12.17
CA SER A 184 11.50 -10.94 -11.65
C SER A 184 12.91 -11.40 -11.94
N PRO A 185 13.86 -10.50 -12.25
CA PRO A 185 15.27 -10.88 -12.19
C PRO A 185 15.57 -11.41 -10.79
N PRO A 186 16.42 -12.43 -10.64
CA PRO A 186 16.74 -13.01 -9.34
C PRO A 186 17.25 -11.91 -8.40
N VAL A 187 16.59 -11.78 -7.27
CA VAL A 187 17.10 -10.94 -6.17
C VAL A 187 18.35 -11.66 -5.66
N ALA A 188 19.53 -11.07 -5.84
CA ALA A 188 20.79 -11.68 -5.37
C ALA A 188 20.65 -12.00 -3.87
N PRO A 189 20.96 -13.23 -3.43
CA PRO A 189 20.91 -13.59 -2.04
C PRO A 189 21.92 -12.71 -1.28
N ALA A 190 21.48 -12.13 -0.15
CA ALA A 190 22.37 -11.44 0.77
C ALA A 190 23.37 -12.49 1.31
N GLY A 191 24.62 -12.50 0.80
CA GLY A 191 25.65 -13.40 1.31
C GLY A 191 26.48 -14.20 0.30
N ALA A 192 26.33 -14.01 -1.00
CA ALA A 192 27.27 -14.61 -1.94
C ALA A 192 28.60 -13.82 -1.92
N PRO A 193 29.76 -14.46 -1.64
CA PRO A 193 31.05 -13.78 -1.69
C PRO A 193 31.33 -13.37 -3.14
N ARG A 194 31.54 -12.09 -3.36
CA ARG A 194 32.14 -11.58 -4.59
C ARG A 194 33.64 -11.52 -4.34
N ASP A 195 34.38 -12.42 -4.97
CA ASP A 195 35.84 -12.36 -5.01
C ASP A 195 36.26 -11.04 -5.68
N GLY A 196 36.95 -10.21 -4.90
CA GLY A 196 37.81 -9.13 -5.31
C GLY A 196 37.16 -7.89 -5.90
N ALA A 197 36.63 -6.97 -5.06
CA ALA A 197 36.77 -5.52 -5.09
C ALA A 197 35.77 -4.87 -4.11
N ASP A 198 36.30 -4.07 -3.19
CA ASP A 198 35.67 -3.14 -2.25
C ASP A 198 34.22 -3.41 -1.79
N ALA A 199 34.15 -3.95 -0.57
CA ALA A 199 32.89 -4.13 0.16
C ALA A 199 32.38 -2.81 0.75
N SER A 200 31.53 -2.11 0.01
CA SER A 200 30.54 -1.21 0.58
C SER A 200 29.17 -1.89 0.54
N ALA A 201 28.69 -2.29 1.72
CA ALA A 201 27.50 -3.10 1.92
C ALA A 201 26.21 -2.31 1.69
N ASP A 202 25.73 -2.26 0.46
CA ASP A 202 24.34 -1.94 0.15
C ASP A 202 23.92 -2.73 -1.11
N GLY A 203 23.43 -3.97 -0.87
CA GLY A 203 22.90 -4.84 -1.92
C GLY A 203 21.57 -4.37 -2.48
N LEU A 204 21.52 -3.19 -3.10
CA LEU A 204 20.43 -2.70 -3.91
C LEU A 204 20.62 -3.17 -5.35
N ALA A 205 19.62 -3.85 -5.90
CA ALA A 205 19.67 -4.54 -7.19
C ALA A 205 19.95 -3.61 -8.37
N ALA A 206 20.62 -4.15 -9.41
CA ALA A 206 20.97 -3.49 -10.67
C ALA A 206 19.78 -2.89 -11.45
N PRO A 207 20.02 -1.96 -12.40
CA PRO A 207 18.98 -1.31 -13.20
C PRO A 207 18.12 -2.30 -13.97
N CYS A 208 16.79 -2.01 -14.07
CA CYS A 208 15.77 -2.90 -14.63
C CYS A 208 15.68 -2.91 -16.17
N ASP A 209 16.76 -2.75 -16.91
CA ASP A 209 16.70 -2.60 -18.37
C ASP A 209 16.78 -3.92 -19.18
N ALA A 210 16.95 -5.07 -18.51
CA ALA A 210 16.86 -6.36 -19.20
C ALA A 210 15.46 -6.92 -19.08
N ALA A 211 14.67 -6.87 -20.14
CA ALA A 211 13.40 -7.55 -20.27
C ALA A 211 13.62 -9.07 -20.22
N ALA A 212 13.57 -9.65 -19.01
CA ALA A 212 13.49 -11.10 -18.86
C ALA A 212 12.15 -11.60 -19.44
N PRO A 213 12.10 -12.79 -20.08
CA PRO A 213 10.88 -13.33 -20.63
C PRO A 213 9.85 -13.52 -19.50
N SER A 214 8.74 -12.81 -19.60
CA SER A 214 7.65 -12.82 -18.64
C SER A 214 6.90 -14.14 -18.73
N GLY A 215 6.96 -14.94 -17.68
CA GLY A 215 6.38 -16.29 -17.64
C GLY A 215 4.85 -16.37 -17.53
N GLY A 216 4.09 -15.27 -17.41
CA GLY A 216 2.66 -15.29 -17.20
C GLY A 216 1.88 -14.25 -18.01
N ALA A 217 0.55 -14.34 -17.98
CA ALA A 217 -0.34 -13.51 -18.77
C ALA A 217 -0.15 -12.01 -18.53
N ILE A 218 -0.01 -11.58 -17.26
CA ILE A 218 0.18 -10.16 -16.88
C ILE A 218 1.48 -9.59 -17.47
N GLY A 219 2.57 -10.34 -17.37
CA GLY A 219 3.88 -9.93 -17.85
C GLY A 219 3.97 -9.91 -19.38
N GLY A 220 3.08 -10.63 -20.07
CA GLY A 220 2.98 -10.68 -21.54
C GLY A 220 2.26 -9.48 -22.16
N VAL A 221 1.67 -8.55 -21.37
CA VAL A 221 0.93 -7.39 -21.87
C VAL A 221 1.78 -6.11 -21.74
N GLU A 222 1.71 -5.21 -22.71
CA GLU A 222 2.17 -3.81 -22.59
C GLU A 222 0.99 -2.95 -22.14
N TRP A 223 0.93 -2.65 -20.85
CA TRP A 223 -0.17 -1.88 -20.25
C TRP A 223 -0.09 -0.40 -20.59
N PHE A 224 -1.23 0.23 -20.85
CA PHE A 224 -1.29 1.68 -20.93
C PHE A 224 -1.03 2.30 -19.56
N ARG A 225 -1.66 1.73 -18.51
CA ARG A 225 -1.53 2.23 -17.14
C ARG A 225 -1.45 1.09 -16.14
N VAL A 226 -0.60 1.25 -15.13
CA VAL A 226 -0.60 0.42 -13.91
C VAL A 226 -0.89 1.29 -12.71
N VAL A 227 -1.85 0.88 -11.89
CA VAL A 227 -2.25 1.53 -10.63
C VAL A 227 -1.98 0.56 -9.50
N LEU A 228 -1.19 0.97 -8.51
CA LEU A 228 -1.00 0.24 -7.25
C LEU A 228 -1.87 0.90 -6.19
N ASP A 229 -2.88 0.19 -5.71
CA ASP A 229 -3.64 0.63 -4.54
C ASP A 229 -3.05 0.03 -3.26
N GLU A 230 -3.06 0.81 -2.18
CA GLU A 230 -2.32 0.51 -0.95
C GLU A 230 -0.85 0.18 -1.27
N ALA A 231 -0.21 1.11 -2.00
CA ALA A 231 1.14 0.93 -2.56
C ALA A 231 2.21 0.64 -1.50
N GLN A 232 1.96 0.89 -0.20
CA GLN A 232 2.87 0.48 0.88
C GLN A 232 3.10 -1.04 0.93
N SER A 233 2.27 -1.83 0.26
CA SER A 233 2.47 -3.28 0.11
C SER A 233 3.80 -3.63 -0.59
N VAL A 234 4.35 -2.71 -1.38
CA VAL A 234 5.62 -2.88 -2.12
C VAL A 234 6.76 -2.01 -1.59
N LYS A 235 6.65 -1.42 -0.39
CA LYS A 235 7.67 -0.54 0.21
C LYS A 235 9.05 -1.20 0.35
N ASN A 236 9.10 -2.52 0.57
CA ASN A 236 10.36 -3.24 0.60
C ASN A 236 10.82 -3.57 -0.82
N ALA A 237 11.75 -2.77 -1.35
CA ALA A 237 12.33 -2.92 -2.69
C ALA A 237 13.03 -4.28 -2.93
N ARG A 238 13.41 -5.00 -1.87
CA ARG A 238 14.04 -6.33 -1.94
C ARG A 238 13.02 -7.47 -2.05
N SER A 239 11.72 -7.20 -1.88
CA SER A 239 10.71 -8.25 -1.99
C SER A 239 10.50 -8.65 -3.46
N GLN A 240 10.26 -9.94 -3.69
CA GLN A 240 9.93 -10.47 -5.03
C GLN A 240 8.72 -9.74 -5.63
N VAL A 241 7.72 -9.41 -4.81
CA VAL A 241 6.52 -8.70 -5.26
C VAL A 241 6.85 -7.30 -5.76
N ALA A 242 7.72 -6.53 -5.04
CA ALA A 242 8.15 -5.20 -5.48
C ALA A 242 8.94 -5.27 -6.79
N ALA A 243 9.81 -6.27 -6.94
CA ALA A 243 10.55 -6.52 -8.17
C ALA A 243 9.60 -6.87 -9.33
N ALA A 244 8.66 -7.80 -9.12
CA ALA A 244 7.69 -8.22 -10.12
C ALA A 244 6.81 -7.05 -10.59
N VAL A 245 6.25 -6.27 -9.66
CA VAL A 245 5.42 -5.09 -9.97
C VAL A 245 6.21 -4.04 -10.76
N SER A 246 7.48 -3.81 -10.42
CA SER A 246 8.36 -2.87 -11.15
C SER A 246 8.70 -3.35 -12.56
N ALA A 247 8.76 -4.69 -12.77
CA ALA A 247 9.03 -5.31 -14.07
C ALA A 247 7.83 -5.28 -15.04
N VAL A 248 6.61 -5.02 -14.56
CA VAL A 248 5.43 -4.88 -15.43
C VAL A 248 5.66 -3.79 -16.47
N ALA A 249 5.49 -4.10 -17.76
CA ALA A 249 5.60 -3.13 -18.83
C ALA A 249 4.39 -2.18 -18.83
N ALA A 250 4.62 -0.87 -18.65
CA ALA A 250 3.55 0.12 -18.64
C ALA A 250 4.03 1.50 -19.08
N LYS A 251 3.12 2.27 -19.71
CA LYS A 251 3.40 3.66 -20.13
C LYS A 251 3.18 4.65 -18.98
N CYS A 252 2.11 4.48 -18.20
CA CYS A 252 1.77 5.32 -17.06
C CYS A 252 1.74 4.49 -15.77
N ARG A 253 2.23 5.06 -14.65
CA ARG A 253 2.39 4.34 -13.39
C ARG A 253 1.89 5.18 -12.22
N TRP A 254 1.03 4.61 -11.37
CA TRP A 254 0.43 5.29 -10.25
C TRP A 254 0.57 4.53 -8.95
N CYS A 255 0.94 5.22 -7.88
CA CYS A 255 0.87 4.74 -6.50
C CYS A 255 -0.28 5.47 -5.79
N LEU A 256 -1.21 4.72 -5.21
CA LEU A 256 -2.23 5.23 -4.31
C LEU A 256 -1.90 4.76 -2.90
N SER A 257 -1.74 5.68 -1.95
CA SER A 257 -1.48 5.34 -0.55
C SER A 257 -1.90 6.48 0.38
N GLY A 258 -2.54 6.18 1.50
CA GLY A 258 -2.78 7.16 2.55
C GLY A 258 -1.55 7.43 3.43
N THR A 259 -0.56 6.53 3.38
CA THR A 259 0.67 6.57 4.20
C THR A 259 1.89 6.31 3.33
N PRO A 260 2.29 7.28 2.48
CA PRO A 260 3.37 7.09 1.51
C PRO A 260 4.75 6.89 2.16
N LEU A 261 4.96 7.48 3.32
CA LEU A 261 6.13 7.27 4.17
C LEU A 261 5.65 6.82 5.56
N GLN A 262 6.22 5.76 6.09
CA GLN A 262 5.87 5.25 7.42
C GLN A 262 7.02 5.44 8.41
N ASN A 263 8.14 4.75 8.21
CA ASN A 263 9.21 4.69 9.19
C ASN A 263 10.58 5.03 8.61
N ASN A 264 10.78 4.92 7.30
CA ASN A 264 12.09 5.07 6.68
C ASN A 264 11.97 5.75 5.31
N VAL A 265 12.95 6.62 5.01
CA VAL A 265 13.10 7.25 3.69
C VAL A 265 13.36 6.19 2.60
N ASP A 266 13.92 5.05 2.96
CA ASP A 266 14.16 3.92 2.04
C ASP A 266 12.86 3.35 1.42
N ASP A 267 11.71 3.53 2.09
CA ASP A 267 10.40 3.16 1.53
C ASP A 267 10.13 3.86 0.19
N LEU A 268 10.65 5.09 -0.01
CA LEU A 268 10.49 5.87 -1.23
C LEU A 268 11.23 5.28 -2.42
N PHE A 269 12.36 4.61 -2.18
CA PHE A 269 13.14 4.01 -3.27
C PHE A 269 12.30 3.03 -4.09
N SER A 270 11.50 2.20 -3.41
CA SER A 270 10.61 1.24 -4.07
C SER A 270 9.59 1.94 -4.96
N TYR A 271 9.01 3.04 -4.50
CA TYR A 271 8.05 3.82 -5.30
C TYR A 271 8.72 4.51 -6.48
N PHE A 272 9.88 5.13 -6.30
CA PHE A 272 10.60 5.81 -7.38
C PHE A 272 11.05 4.81 -8.45
N ARG A 273 11.50 3.62 -8.05
CA ARG A 273 11.82 2.52 -8.96
C ARG A 273 10.59 2.06 -9.74
N PHE A 274 9.46 1.84 -9.08
CA PHE A 274 8.21 1.50 -9.75
C PHE A 274 7.76 2.60 -10.71
N LEU A 275 7.80 3.86 -10.31
CA LEU A 275 7.42 5.01 -11.13
C LEU A 275 8.40 5.27 -12.28
N ARG A 276 9.58 4.66 -12.28
CA ARG A 276 10.70 4.99 -13.17
C ARG A 276 11.05 6.47 -13.09
N TYR A 277 11.16 6.98 -11.88
CA TYR A 277 11.47 8.38 -11.61
C TYR A 277 12.99 8.59 -11.58
N GLU A 278 13.57 8.83 -12.76
CA GLU A 278 15.00 9.10 -12.89
C GLU A 278 15.37 10.51 -12.39
N PRO A 279 16.56 10.66 -11.76
CA PRO A 279 17.55 9.60 -11.47
C PRO A 279 17.27 8.81 -10.17
N TYR A 280 16.19 9.11 -9.44
CA TYR A 280 15.91 8.60 -8.10
C TYR A 280 15.45 7.13 -8.07
N GLY A 281 15.11 6.57 -9.22
CA GLY A 281 14.77 5.15 -9.39
C GLY A 281 15.97 4.21 -9.41
N ASP A 282 17.20 4.75 -9.58
CA ASP A 282 18.45 4.03 -9.45
C ASP A 282 18.98 4.04 -8.02
N ALA A 283 19.55 2.93 -7.57
CA ALA A 283 19.97 2.75 -6.18
C ALA A 283 21.16 3.63 -5.78
N ALA A 284 22.17 3.75 -6.65
CA ALA A 284 23.34 4.56 -6.39
C ALA A 284 22.98 6.06 -6.35
N SER A 285 22.15 6.48 -7.30
CA SER A 285 21.63 7.85 -7.38
C SER A 285 20.72 8.20 -6.21
N PHE A 286 19.84 7.28 -5.78
CA PHE A 286 19.00 7.48 -4.59
C PHE A 286 19.84 7.68 -3.33
N ARG A 287 20.87 6.86 -3.16
CA ARG A 287 21.81 7.01 -2.04
C ARG A 287 22.51 8.37 -2.08
N ALA A 288 23.14 8.71 -3.21
CA ALA A 288 23.91 9.94 -3.35
C ALA A 288 23.07 11.22 -3.27
N LEU A 289 21.86 11.21 -3.85
CA LEU A 289 21.04 12.42 -4.00
C LEU A 289 20.02 12.62 -2.87
N ILE A 290 19.69 11.56 -2.11
CA ILE A 290 18.68 11.60 -1.03
C ILE A 290 19.28 11.20 0.31
N LYS A 291 19.88 9.98 0.43
CA LYS A 291 20.33 9.46 1.73
C LYS A 291 21.55 10.22 2.28
N GLU A 292 22.56 10.45 1.45
CA GLU A 292 23.77 11.16 1.88
C GLU A 292 23.50 12.61 2.29
N PRO A 293 22.73 13.42 1.54
CA PRO A 293 22.35 14.75 2.01
C PRO A 293 21.60 14.75 3.34
N ILE A 294 20.68 13.81 3.56
CA ILE A 294 19.97 13.67 4.85
C ILE A 294 20.91 13.28 5.98
N ARG A 295 21.91 12.43 5.71
CA ARG A 295 22.91 12.00 6.70
C ARG A 295 23.86 13.14 7.11
N VAL A 296 24.28 13.98 6.14
CA VAL A 296 25.23 15.08 6.37
C VAL A 296 24.55 16.28 7.01
N ASP A 297 23.41 16.73 6.45
CA ASP A 297 22.59 17.82 6.97
C ASP A 297 21.12 17.43 6.87
N PRO A 298 20.51 16.86 7.94
CA PRO A 298 19.13 16.43 7.94
C PRO A 298 18.15 17.52 7.51
N ALA A 299 18.34 18.77 7.97
CA ALA A 299 17.44 19.86 7.67
C ALA A 299 17.43 20.23 6.19
N ALA A 300 18.61 20.38 5.57
CA ALA A 300 18.73 20.63 4.14
C ALA A 300 18.32 19.41 3.31
N GLY A 301 18.69 18.20 3.75
CA GLY A 301 18.32 16.93 3.09
C GLY A 301 16.82 16.72 3.01
N PHE A 302 16.10 16.93 4.11
CA PHE A 302 14.62 16.80 4.13
C PHE A 302 13.93 17.90 3.33
N ARG A 303 14.43 19.15 3.29
CA ARG A 303 13.91 20.20 2.39
C ARG A 303 14.05 19.80 0.92
N ARG A 304 15.21 19.23 0.55
CA ARG A 304 15.45 18.70 -0.80
C ARG A 304 14.51 17.56 -1.13
N LEU A 305 14.34 16.59 -0.23
CA LEU A 305 13.40 15.50 -0.40
C LEU A 305 11.96 16.00 -0.59
N GLN A 306 11.53 17.00 0.18
CA GLN A 306 10.22 17.62 0.03
C GLN A 306 10.03 18.22 -1.37
N ALA A 307 11.03 18.90 -1.91
CA ALA A 307 10.97 19.45 -3.27
C ALA A 307 10.84 18.33 -4.34
N ILE A 308 11.60 17.24 -4.19
CA ILE A 308 11.53 16.07 -5.08
C ILE A 308 10.13 15.45 -5.03
N LEU A 309 9.57 15.26 -3.83
CA LEU A 309 8.24 14.67 -3.66
C LEU A 309 7.13 15.57 -4.22
N ARG A 310 7.23 16.91 -4.08
CA ARG A 310 6.26 17.85 -4.68
C ARG A 310 6.12 17.70 -6.18
N ALA A 311 7.17 17.30 -6.87
CA ALA A 311 7.15 17.11 -8.32
C ALA A 311 6.31 15.89 -8.75
N VAL A 312 6.17 14.86 -7.91
CA VAL A 312 5.56 13.57 -8.28
C VAL A 312 4.43 13.12 -7.35
N MET A 313 4.16 13.87 -6.26
CA MET A 313 3.17 13.50 -5.25
C MET A 313 2.13 14.59 -5.06
N LEU A 314 0.87 14.20 -5.05
CA LEU A 314 -0.24 15.02 -4.57
C LEU A 314 -0.69 14.47 -3.23
N ARG A 315 -0.59 15.29 -2.17
CA ARG A 315 -0.99 14.93 -0.81
C ARG A 315 -1.88 16.01 -0.20
N ARG A 316 -3.05 15.60 0.25
CA ARG A 316 -3.99 16.43 1.01
C ARG A 316 -4.46 15.66 2.24
N THR A 317 -4.66 16.41 3.31
CA THR A 317 -5.25 15.88 4.56
C THR A 317 -6.71 16.29 4.63
N LYS A 318 -7.45 15.69 5.54
CA LYS A 318 -8.85 16.08 5.84
C LYS A 318 -8.97 17.54 6.31
N GLN A 319 -7.87 18.14 6.77
CA GLN A 319 -7.81 19.53 7.26
C GLN A 319 -7.40 20.51 6.13
N SER A 320 -6.90 20.03 4.99
CA SER A 320 -6.47 20.87 3.88
C SER A 320 -7.62 21.73 3.35
N ARG A 321 -7.29 22.91 2.82
CA ARG A 321 -8.23 23.88 2.25
C ARG A 321 -7.90 24.14 0.79
N ILE A 322 -8.92 24.41 0.00
CA ILE A 322 -8.80 24.89 -1.38
C ILE A 322 -9.47 26.26 -1.45
N ASN A 323 -8.70 27.29 -1.81
CA ASN A 323 -9.17 28.71 -1.81
C ASN A 323 -9.86 29.08 -0.48
N GLY A 324 -9.27 28.66 0.66
CA GLY A 324 -9.78 28.94 2.01
C GLY A 324 -10.95 28.03 2.47
N ALA A 325 -11.60 27.29 1.58
CA ALA A 325 -12.68 26.38 1.93
C ALA A 325 -12.14 24.98 2.29
N PRO A 326 -12.64 24.34 3.37
CA PRO A 326 -12.23 22.99 3.72
C PRO A 326 -12.65 22.00 2.62
N ILE A 327 -11.77 21.05 2.29
CA ILE A 327 -12.05 20.03 1.26
C ILE A 327 -13.14 19.04 1.68
N VAL A 328 -13.28 18.80 2.98
CA VAL A 328 -14.32 17.95 3.58
C VAL A 328 -14.82 18.59 4.87
N ARG A 329 -16.14 18.59 5.07
CA ARG A 329 -16.74 18.99 6.35
C ARG A 329 -17.08 17.73 7.13
N LEU A 330 -16.29 17.44 8.15
CA LEU A 330 -16.51 16.31 9.04
C LEU A 330 -17.09 16.79 10.37
N PRO A 331 -17.97 16.00 10.99
CA PRO A 331 -18.39 16.26 12.37
C PRO A 331 -17.18 16.15 13.31
N PRO A 332 -17.23 16.78 14.48
CA PRO A 332 -16.17 16.70 15.47
C PRO A 332 -15.97 15.24 15.92
N ARG A 333 -14.70 14.85 16.07
CA ARG A 333 -14.35 13.53 16.59
C ARG A 333 -14.56 13.52 18.12
N ILE A 334 -15.50 12.69 18.58
CA ILE A 334 -15.72 12.43 20.00
C ILE A 334 -14.99 11.16 20.38
N VAL A 335 -14.12 11.23 21.40
CA VAL A 335 -13.40 10.07 21.94
C VAL A 335 -13.99 9.76 23.31
N VAL A 336 -14.61 8.57 23.41
CA VAL A 336 -15.16 8.07 24.66
C VAL A 336 -14.31 6.92 25.15
N HIS A 337 -13.73 7.05 26.35
CA HIS A 337 -12.96 5.99 27.00
C HIS A 337 -13.90 5.18 27.91
N SER A 338 -14.30 3.97 27.47
CA SER A 338 -15.08 3.05 28.28
C SER A 338 -14.15 2.04 28.95
N LYS A 339 -13.96 2.19 30.27
CA LYS A 339 -13.19 1.23 31.06
C LYS A 339 -14.14 0.10 31.52
N ARG A 340 -13.78 -1.15 31.23
CA ARG A 340 -14.51 -2.33 31.66
C ARG A 340 -13.60 -3.21 32.49
N ALA A 341 -14.11 -3.65 33.65
CA ALA A 341 -13.43 -4.65 34.47
C ALA A 341 -13.60 -6.03 33.82
N PHE A 342 -12.62 -6.88 34.00
CA PHE A 342 -12.73 -8.30 33.63
C PHE A 342 -13.76 -9.01 34.55
N LEU A 343 -14.44 -9.98 34.00
CA LEU A 343 -15.16 -10.94 34.81
C LEU A 343 -14.16 -11.78 35.66
N PRO A 344 -14.56 -12.33 36.82
CA PRO A 344 -13.63 -13.04 37.69
C PRO A 344 -12.88 -14.19 36.99
N ALA A 345 -13.53 -14.92 36.08
CA ALA A 345 -12.90 -15.96 35.28
C ALA A 345 -11.88 -15.43 34.28
N GLU A 346 -12.21 -14.32 33.60
CA GLU A 346 -11.31 -13.61 32.65
C GLU A 346 -10.10 -13.04 33.38
N GLN A 347 -10.32 -12.41 34.53
CA GLN A 347 -9.27 -11.86 35.38
C GLN A 347 -8.26 -12.96 35.79
N LYS A 348 -8.76 -14.11 36.20
CA LYS A 348 -7.93 -15.25 36.60
C LYS A 348 -7.12 -15.81 35.42
N ALA A 349 -7.75 -15.91 34.24
CA ALA A 349 -7.09 -16.38 33.02
C ALA A 349 -6.00 -15.39 32.56
N TYR A 350 -6.31 -14.08 32.58
CA TYR A 350 -5.34 -13.03 32.22
C TYR A 350 -4.16 -12.99 33.19
N ALA A 351 -4.42 -13.01 34.50
CA ALA A 351 -3.36 -12.99 35.52
C ALA A 351 -2.40 -14.18 35.40
N ARG A 352 -2.93 -15.40 35.08
CA ARG A 352 -2.09 -16.59 34.84
C ARG A 352 -1.15 -16.37 33.63
N LEU A 353 -1.70 -15.89 32.51
CA LEU A 353 -0.93 -15.62 31.29
C LEU A 353 0.12 -14.54 31.52
N GLN A 354 -0.25 -13.48 32.26
CA GLN A 354 0.66 -12.38 32.61
C GLN A 354 1.81 -12.88 33.50
N ALA A 355 1.54 -13.75 34.49
CA ALA A 355 2.57 -14.32 35.33
C ALA A 355 3.54 -15.21 34.54
N GLU A 356 3.03 -16.06 33.65
CA GLU A 356 3.86 -16.87 32.75
C GLU A 356 4.81 -16.02 31.91
N TYR A 357 4.29 -14.95 31.29
CA TYR A 357 5.12 -14.09 30.41
C TYR A 357 6.08 -13.21 31.18
N ARG A 358 5.73 -12.82 32.41
CA ARG A 358 6.65 -12.12 33.30
C ARG A 358 7.85 -13.00 33.67
N GLY A 359 7.61 -14.27 34.02
CA GLY A 359 8.69 -15.23 34.30
C GLY A 359 9.65 -15.39 33.10
N LYS A 360 9.11 -15.58 31.90
CA LYS A 360 9.93 -15.66 30.67
C LYS A 360 10.74 -14.37 30.40
N MET A 361 10.13 -13.21 30.68
CA MET A 361 10.86 -11.94 30.51
C MET A 361 12.02 -11.82 31.53
N GLU A 362 11.79 -12.22 32.77
CA GLU A 362 12.82 -12.25 33.81
C GLU A 362 13.95 -13.24 33.47
N GLU A 363 13.64 -14.41 32.90
CA GLU A 363 14.62 -15.36 32.37
C GLU A 363 15.49 -14.74 31.26
N TYR A 364 14.87 -14.05 30.29
CA TYR A 364 15.61 -13.35 29.22
C TYR A 364 16.46 -12.20 29.75
N ALA A 365 15.99 -11.51 30.78
CA ALA A 365 16.73 -10.43 31.43
C ALA A 365 17.95 -10.98 32.19
N ALA A 366 17.77 -12.04 32.97
CA ALA A 366 18.84 -12.70 33.70
C ALA A 366 19.93 -13.29 32.78
N ALA A 367 19.50 -13.83 31.63
CA ALA A 367 20.40 -14.38 30.61
C ALA A 367 21.05 -13.29 29.72
N GLY A 368 20.69 -12.02 29.85
CA GLY A 368 21.18 -10.94 28.97
C GLY A 368 20.73 -11.06 27.52
N THR A 369 19.70 -11.86 27.24
CA THR A 369 19.25 -12.21 25.86
C THR A 369 17.99 -11.46 25.42
N VAL A 370 17.63 -10.36 26.06
CA VAL A 370 16.42 -9.58 25.75
C VAL A 370 16.40 -9.12 24.28
N SER A 371 17.52 -8.60 23.78
CA SER A 371 17.62 -8.11 22.40
C SER A 371 17.48 -9.23 21.36
N SER A 372 18.03 -10.40 21.60
CA SER A 372 17.90 -11.58 20.72
C SER A 372 16.51 -12.19 20.75
N ASN A 373 15.73 -11.99 21.84
CA ASN A 373 14.38 -12.48 22.03
C ASN A 373 13.30 -11.42 21.82
N TYR A 374 13.63 -10.28 21.20
CA TYR A 374 12.68 -9.16 20.99
C TYR A 374 11.39 -9.58 20.28
N VAL A 375 11.46 -10.44 19.27
CA VAL A 375 10.29 -10.96 18.55
C VAL A 375 9.38 -11.78 19.48
N ASN A 376 9.96 -12.58 20.39
CA ASN A 376 9.22 -13.35 21.36
C ASN A 376 8.50 -12.43 22.36
N LEU A 377 9.13 -11.35 22.81
CA LEU A 377 8.51 -10.35 23.67
C LEU A 377 7.32 -9.65 23.00
N LEU A 378 7.46 -9.26 21.74
CA LEU A 378 6.34 -8.69 20.97
C LEU A 378 5.19 -9.68 20.82
N HIS A 379 5.49 -10.97 20.61
CA HIS A 379 4.48 -12.01 20.52
C HIS A 379 3.75 -12.19 21.87
N MET A 380 4.44 -12.16 23.01
CA MET A 380 3.83 -12.21 24.34
C MET A 380 2.89 -11.02 24.57
N LEU A 381 3.31 -9.80 24.22
CA LEU A 381 2.45 -8.59 24.29
C LEU A 381 1.22 -8.72 23.40
N LEU A 382 1.38 -9.24 22.17
CA LEU A 382 0.24 -9.52 21.29
C LEU A 382 -0.74 -10.50 21.91
N ARG A 383 -0.26 -11.58 22.55
CA ARG A 383 -1.11 -12.56 23.24
C ARG A 383 -1.85 -11.94 24.42
N LEU A 384 -1.22 -11.09 25.23
CA LEU A 384 -1.91 -10.36 26.30
C LEU A 384 -3.03 -9.45 25.75
N ARG A 385 -2.78 -8.76 24.63
CA ARG A 385 -3.82 -7.96 23.97
C ARG A 385 -4.95 -8.81 23.41
N GLN A 386 -4.65 -9.97 22.84
CA GLN A 386 -5.66 -10.94 22.37
C GLN A 386 -6.50 -11.48 23.52
N ALA A 387 -5.89 -11.77 24.69
CA ALA A 387 -6.60 -12.22 25.89
C ALA A 387 -7.60 -11.17 26.41
N CYS A 388 -7.32 -9.87 26.25
CA CYS A 388 -8.27 -8.80 26.57
C CYS A 388 -9.51 -8.80 25.65
N ASN A 389 -9.39 -9.31 24.43
CA ASN A 389 -10.51 -9.35 23.49
C ASN A 389 -11.38 -10.61 23.71
N HIS A 390 -10.74 -11.79 23.72
CA HIS A 390 -11.41 -13.06 24.00
C HIS A 390 -10.40 -14.16 24.33
N PRO A 391 -10.64 -14.99 25.38
CA PRO A 391 -9.72 -16.05 25.79
C PRO A 391 -9.42 -17.09 24.69
N SER A 392 -10.35 -17.38 23.79
CA SER A 392 -10.16 -18.34 22.67
C SER A 392 -9.09 -17.90 21.66
N LEU A 393 -8.77 -16.59 21.58
CA LEU A 393 -7.73 -16.08 20.68
C LEU A 393 -6.32 -16.45 21.15
N VAL A 394 -6.15 -16.83 22.41
CA VAL A 394 -4.84 -17.15 22.99
C VAL A 394 -4.49 -18.63 22.84
N GLY A 395 -5.48 -19.51 22.65
CA GLY A 395 -5.29 -20.97 22.48
C GLY A 395 -4.70 -21.69 23.71
N GLY A 396 -4.99 -22.95 23.92
CA GLY A 396 -4.44 -23.74 25.02
C GLY A 396 -5.25 -23.71 26.31
N SER A 397 -4.63 -23.92 27.49
CA SER A 397 -5.27 -24.08 28.80
C SER A 397 -6.13 -22.88 29.26
N ALA A 398 -5.88 -21.69 28.76
CA ALA A 398 -6.69 -20.50 29.08
C ALA A 398 -8.10 -20.54 28.46
N ALA A 399 -8.26 -21.13 27.27
CA ALA A 399 -9.56 -21.29 26.62
C ALA A 399 -10.44 -22.29 27.38
N ARG A 400 -9.89 -23.40 27.89
CA ARG A 400 -10.62 -24.40 28.68
C ARG A 400 -11.12 -23.87 30.02
N ALA A 401 -10.42 -22.91 30.63
CA ALA A 401 -10.83 -22.30 31.90
C ALA A 401 -11.98 -21.29 31.75
N ALA A 402 -12.13 -20.68 30.56
CA ALA A 402 -13.22 -19.75 30.28
C ALA A 402 -14.52 -20.46 29.82
N GLU A 403 -14.40 -21.63 29.23
CA GLU A 403 -15.55 -22.45 28.80
C GLU A 403 -16.25 -23.17 29.96
N ALA A 404 -15.65 -23.28 31.14
CA ALA A 404 -16.31 -23.78 32.36
C ALA A 404 -17.29 -22.72 32.90
N ARG A 405 -18.41 -22.50 32.20
CA ARG A 405 -19.55 -21.77 32.76
C ARG A 405 -20.08 -22.55 33.97
N PRO A 406 -20.25 -21.92 35.14
CA PRO A 406 -20.99 -22.52 36.21
C PRO A 406 -22.46 -22.59 35.80
N GLY A 407 -22.99 -23.82 35.75
CA GLY A 407 -24.36 -24.19 35.95
C GLY A 407 -25.46 -23.48 35.18
N ALA A 408 -25.92 -24.07 34.09
CA ALA A 408 -27.35 -24.01 33.80
C ALA A 408 -28.05 -24.85 34.82
N ASP A 409 -28.70 -24.19 35.75
CA ASP A 409 -29.52 -24.80 36.80
C ASP A 409 -30.64 -25.63 36.17
N GLY A 410 -30.86 -26.82 36.74
CA GLY A 410 -31.81 -27.79 36.24
C GLY A 410 -33.25 -27.26 36.25
N THR A 411 -33.89 -27.25 35.12
CA THR A 411 -35.34 -27.35 35.04
C THR A 411 -35.72 -28.74 34.59
N ALA A 412 -36.27 -29.46 35.55
CA ALA A 412 -36.83 -30.81 35.41
C ALA A 412 -37.81 -30.90 34.23
N LYS A 413 -37.65 -31.90 33.39
CA LYS A 413 -38.68 -32.35 32.46
C LYS A 413 -39.88 -32.92 33.26
N PRO A 414 -41.11 -32.54 32.95
CA PRO A 414 -42.25 -33.32 33.40
C PRO A 414 -42.38 -34.60 32.56
N SER A 415 -42.44 -35.72 33.24
CA SER A 415 -42.74 -37.01 32.69
C SER A 415 -44.17 -37.02 32.11
N ALA A 416 -44.30 -37.19 30.80
CA ALA A 416 -45.60 -37.52 30.18
C ALA A 416 -45.83 -39.03 30.35
N GLY A 417 -46.78 -39.37 31.21
CA GLY A 417 -47.35 -40.74 31.39
C GLY A 417 -48.03 -41.19 30.09
N ARG A 418 -47.76 -42.41 29.75
CA ARG A 418 -48.57 -43.19 28.83
C ARG A 418 -49.85 -43.61 29.56
N SER A 419 -50.99 -43.41 28.92
CA SER A 419 -52.14 -44.29 29.05
C SER A 419 -53.14 -44.03 27.91
N GLY A 420 -53.57 -45.14 27.31
CA GLY A 420 -54.73 -45.24 26.46
C GLY A 420 -54.50 -45.31 24.98
#